data_e18af11af45919b953f7a6a8b5ac701f
#
_entry.id   e18af11af45919b953f7a6a8b5ac701f
#
_cell.length_a   1.000
_cell.length_b   1.000
_cell.length_c   1.000
_cell.angle_alpha   90.00
_cell.angle_beta   90.00
_cell.angle_gamma   90.00
#
_symmetry.space_group_name_H-M   'P 1'
#
loop_
_entity.id
_entity.type
_entity.pdbx_description
1 polymer ?
#
loop_
_entity_poly.entity_id
_entity_poly.type
_entity_poly.pdbx_seq_one_letter_code
_entity_poly.pdbx_strand_id
1 'polypeptide(L)'
;MQKIHSKRRYVPLSPEGIFSGVYYLDYYIIKSEIKIPRSDIRATVYGIEIEKKYEEDGTEKLIEQALINDIFASMENTEKLIVRLADRLIMPSTLEFVIEDMLGEKGFEPPEITLNIISNHISDAKNLNTLPVNR
;
A
#
# COMPACT_ATOMS: atom_id res chain seq x y z
N MET A 1 -2.32 -3.04 -13.98
CA MET A 1 -2.45 -2.42 -12.65
C MET A 1 -3.76 -1.69 -12.54
N GLN A 2 -4.48 -1.90 -11.46
CA GLN A 2 -5.78 -1.27 -11.22
C GLN A 2 -5.72 -0.48 -9.92
N LYS A 3 -6.26 0.74 -9.96
CA LYS A 3 -6.30 1.63 -8.81
C LYS A 3 -7.73 1.74 -8.32
N ILE A 4 -7.96 1.35 -7.07
CA ILE A 4 -9.30 1.27 -6.49
C ILE A 4 -9.37 2.21 -5.30
N HIS A 5 -10.26 3.21 -5.37
CA HIS A 5 -10.45 4.13 -4.24
C HIS A 5 -11.05 3.40 -3.05
N SER A 6 -10.47 3.61 -1.87
CA SER A 6 -10.93 2.95 -0.65
C SER A 6 -11.49 3.93 0.37
N LYS A 7 -10.72 4.94 0.75
CA LYS A 7 -11.14 5.89 1.78
C LYS A 7 -10.70 7.30 1.49
N ARG A 8 -11.46 8.26 2.01
CA ARG A 8 -11.08 9.68 1.98
C ARG A 8 -11.14 10.23 3.40
N ARG A 9 -10.14 10.99 3.78
CA ARG A 9 -10.11 11.67 5.05
C ARG A 9 -9.78 13.14 4.83
N TYR A 10 -10.56 14.01 5.42
CA TYR A 10 -10.28 15.44 5.37
C TYR A 10 -9.27 15.78 6.46
N VAL A 11 -8.28 16.59 6.10
CA VAL A 11 -7.26 17.01 7.04
C VAL A 11 -7.77 18.23 7.78
N PRO A 12 -7.79 18.20 9.12
CA PRO A 12 -8.26 19.37 9.88
C PRO A 12 -7.40 20.59 9.60
N LEU A 13 -8.03 21.73 9.38
CA LEU A 13 -7.33 22.98 9.22
C LEU A 13 -6.98 23.54 10.59
N SER A 14 -5.95 24.37 10.64
CA SER A 14 -5.62 25.05 11.87
C SER A 14 -6.73 26.02 12.24
N PRO A 15 -6.92 26.31 13.54
CA PRO A 15 -7.98 27.23 13.97
C PRO A 15 -7.87 28.62 13.37
N GLU A 16 -6.70 29.01 12.93
CA GLU A 16 -6.49 30.33 12.35
C GLU A 16 -7.13 30.53 11.00
N GLY A 17 -7.50 29.40 10.33
CA GLY A 17 -8.33 29.49 9.15
C GLY A 17 -7.86 30.40 8.03
N ILE A 18 -6.57 30.42 7.76
CA ILE A 18 -6.01 31.30 6.75
C ILE A 18 -6.29 30.81 5.34
N PHE A 19 -6.63 29.55 5.20
CA PHE A 19 -6.83 28.93 3.89
C PHE A 19 -8.31 28.84 3.54
N SER A 20 -8.64 29.19 2.31
CA SER A 20 -10.02 29.12 1.81
C SER A 20 -10.37 27.75 1.26
N GLY A 21 -9.42 26.85 1.17
CA GLY A 21 -9.63 25.52 0.62
C GLY A 21 -9.53 24.43 1.68
N VAL A 22 -9.66 23.18 1.24
CA VAL A 22 -9.56 22.01 2.10
C VAL A 22 -8.51 21.05 1.60
N TYR A 23 -7.81 20.43 2.55
CA TYR A 23 -6.90 19.34 2.24
C TYR A 23 -7.59 18.02 2.54
N TYR A 24 -7.35 17.02 1.73
CA TYR A 24 -7.84 15.68 2.02
C TYR A 24 -6.87 14.63 1.50
N LEU A 25 -7.01 13.44 2.05
CA LEU A 25 -6.20 12.28 1.73
C LEU A 25 -7.10 11.24 1.09
N ASP A 26 -6.72 10.78 -0.07
CA ASP A 26 -7.38 9.66 -0.73
C ASP A 26 -6.47 8.44 -0.63
N TYR A 27 -7.04 7.35 -0.12
CA TYR A 27 -6.34 6.08 0.05
C TYR A 27 -6.85 5.11 -0.99
N TYR A 28 -5.92 4.52 -1.72
CA TYR A 28 -6.25 3.60 -2.82
C TYR A 28 -5.61 2.25 -2.60
N ILE A 29 -6.30 1.22 -3.07
CA ILE A 29 -5.74 -0.11 -3.20
C ILE A 29 -5.19 -0.22 -4.62
N ILE A 30 -3.98 -0.68 -4.76
CA ILE A 30 -3.36 -0.91 -6.05
C ILE A 30 -3.30 -2.41 -6.29
N LYS A 31 -4.08 -2.87 -7.26
CA LYS A 31 -4.16 -4.28 -7.61
C LYS A 31 -3.25 -4.54 -8.80
N SER A 32 -2.35 -5.48 -8.68
CA SER A 32 -1.41 -5.84 -9.73
C SER A 32 -1.32 -7.35 -9.88
N GLU A 33 -0.84 -7.78 -11.02
CA GLU A 33 -0.51 -9.19 -11.23
C GLU A 33 0.98 -9.31 -11.37
N ILE A 34 1.54 -10.29 -10.70
CA ILE A 34 2.95 -10.62 -10.85
C ILE A 34 3.06 -12.03 -11.41
N LYS A 35 4.07 -12.26 -12.21
CA LYS A 35 4.34 -13.59 -12.71
C LYS A 35 5.34 -14.25 -11.79
N ILE A 36 5.02 -15.46 -11.35
CA ILE A 36 5.96 -16.21 -10.52
C ILE A 36 7.10 -16.69 -11.42
N PRO A 37 8.34 -16.40 -11.06
CA PRO A 37 9.48 -16.77 -11.89
C PRO A 37 9.49 -18.23 -12.30
N ARG A 38 9.83 -18.46 -13.56
CA ARG A 38 9.94 -19.83 -14.11
C ARG A 38 8.64 -20.62 -14.11
N SER A 39 7.53 -19.92 -14.15
CA SER A 39 6.22 -20.55 -14.09
C SER A 39 5.27 -19.75 -14.97
N ASP A 40 4.17 -20.36 -15.38
CA ASP A 40 3.12 -19.64 -16.08
C ASP A 40 2.08 -19.11 -15.07
N ILE A 41 2.34 -19.32 -13.79
CA ILE A 41 1.42 -18.92 -12.74
C ILE A 41 1.53 -17.42 -12.52
N ARG A 42 0.38 -16.78 -12.42
CA ARG A 42 0.28 -15.38 -12.07
C ARG A 42 -0.36 -15.27 -10.71
N ALA A 43 0.10 -14.32 -9.92
CA ALA A 43 -0.46 -14.05 -8.61
C ALA A 43 -0.96 -12.61 -8.58
N THR A 44 -2.12 -12.39 -7.96
CA THR A 44 -2.65 -11.06 -7.74
C THR A 44 -2.09 -10.55 -6.42
N VAL A 45 -1.52 -9.36 -6.44
CA VAL A 45 -0.98 -8.74 -5.24
C VAL A 45 -1.52 -7.32 -5.12
N TYR A 46 -1.47 -6.80 -3.91
CA TYR A 46 -2.09 -5.52 -3.59
C TYR A 46 -1.08 -4.61 -2.90
N GLY A 47 -1.17 -3.34 -3.25
CA GLY A 47 -0.38 -2.31 -2.62
C GLY A 47 -1.27 -1.15 -2.21
N ILE A 48 -0.66 -0.06 -1.77
CA ILE A 48 -1.37 1.10 -1.27
C ILE A 48 -0.80 2.35 -1.91
N GLU A 49 -1.69 3.25 -2.28
CA GLU A 49 -1.29 4.59 -2.69
C GLU A 49 -2.05 5.60 -1.85
N ILE A 50 -1.36 6.64 -1.41
CA ILE A 50 -1.99 7.77 -0.73
C ILE A 50 -1.74 9.01 -1.57
N GLU A 51 -2.81 9.75 -1.85
CA GLU A 51 -2.72 11.03 -2.53
C GLU A 51 -3.23 12.11 -1.60
N LYS A 52 -2.43 13.15 -1.40
CA LYS A 52 -2.83 14.33 -0.65
C LYS A 52 -3.23 15.39 -1.64
N LYS A 53 -4.44 15.89 -1.50
CA LYS A 53 -5.02 16.86 -2.44
C LYS A 53 -5.50 18.10 -1.72
N TYR A 54 -5.55 19.19 -2.47
CA TYR A 54 -6.07 20.46 -2.01
C TYR A 54 -7.17 20.90 -2.97
N GLU A 55 -8.30 21.30 -2.43
CA GLU A 55 -9.42 21.80 -3.22
C GLU A 55 -9.79 23.20 -2.80
N GLU A 56 -9.90 24.09 -3.77
CA GLU A 56 -10.32 25.45 -3.57
C GLU A 56 -11.13 25.89 -4.77
N ASP A 57 -12.32 26.44 -4.53
CA ASP A 57 -13.21 26.95 -5.57
C ASP A 57 -13.51 25.92 -6.67
N GLY A 58 -13.68 24.67 -6.29
CA GLY A 58 -13.98 23.60 -7.23
C GLY A 58 -12.77 23.07 -7.99
N THR A 59 -11.59 23.62 -7.73
CA THR A 59 -10.36 23.15 -8.39
C THR A 59 -9.58 22.27 -7.44
N GLU A 60 -9.30 21.05 -7.89
CA GLU A 60 -8.55 20.06 -7.12
C GLU A 60 -7.12 20.02 -7.60
N LYS A 61 -6.17 19.95 -6.67
CA LYS A 61 -4.76 19.89 -6.97
C LYS A 61 -4.08 18.79 -6.17
N LEU A 62 -3.33 17.95 -6.86
CA LEU A 62 -2.51 16.92 -6.21
C LEU A 62 -1.27 17.59 -5.60
N ILE A 63 -1.08 17.40 -4.30
CA ILE A 63 0.02 18.01 -3.56
C ILE A 63 1.17 17.02 -3.36
N GLU A 64 0.83 15.80 -2.93
CA GLU A 64 1.81 14.75 -2.67
C GLU A 64 1.20 13.41 -3.00
N GLN A 65 2.03 12.44 -3.32
CA GLN A 65 1.57 11.06 -3.48
C GLN A 65 2.69 10.11 -3.11
N ALA A 66 2.31 8.94 -2.63
CA ALA A 66 3.24 7.86 -2.33
C ALA A 66 2.57 6.54 -2.66
N LEU A 67 3.35 5.62 -3.19
CA LEU A 67 2.87 4.32 -3.64
C LEU A 67 3.80 3.24 -3.14
N ILE A 68 3.22 2.21 -2.55
CA ILE A 68 3.96 0.99 -2.20
C ILE A 68 3.21 -0.17 -2.81
N ASN A 69 3.87 -0.88 -3.72
CA ASN A 69 3.29 -2.02 -4.41
C ASN A 69 3.54 -3.32 -3.70
N ASP A 70 2.73 -4.30 -4.05
CA ASP A 70 3.03 -5.72 -3.74
C ASP A 70 3.25 -6.04 -2.27
N ILE A 71 2.38 -5.49 -1.40
CA ILE A 71 2.48 -5.72 0.03
C ILE A 71 1.76 -6.99 0.46
N PHE A 72 0.54 -7.20 -0.06
CA PHE A 72 -0.31 -8.31 0.36
C PHE A 72 -0.85 -9.10 -0.82
N ALA A 73 -1.22 -10.35 -0.57
CA ALA A 73 -1.94 -11.18 -1.53
C ALA A 73 -3.46 -11.17 -1.28
N SER A 74 -3.91 -10.40 -0.30
CA SER A 74 -5.32 -10.35 0.09
C SER A 74 -5.83 -8.92 0.04
N MET A 75 -6.93 -8.72 -0.68
CA MET A 75 -7.57 -7.42 -0.73
C MET A 75 -8.13 -7.04 0.65
N GLU A 76 -8.67 -8.02 1.37
CA GLU A 76 -9.21 -7.79 2.70
C GLU A 76 -8.16 -7.25 3.67
N ASN A 77 -6.98 -7.85 3.67
CA ASN A 77 -5.90 -7.39 4.55
C ASN A 77 -5.36 -6.02 4.15
N THR A 78 -5.38 -5.73 2.85
CA THR A 78 -5.00 -4.42 2.36
C THR A 78 -6.00 -3.36 2.83
N GLU A 79 -7.29 -3.68 2.78
CA GLU A 79 -8.33 -2.79 3.28
C GLU A 79 -8.19 -2.55 4.79
N LYS A 80 -7.88 -3.57 5.55
CA LYS A 80 -7.65 -3.43 7.00
C LYS A 80 -6.49 -2.50 7.29
N LEU A 81 -5.43 -2.61 6.52
CA LEU A 81 -4.29 -1.72 6.66
C LEU A 81 -4.68 -0.29 6.33
N ILE A 82 -5.44 -0.08 5.26
CA ILE A 82 -5.90 1.25 4.88
C ILE A 82 -6.75 1.88 5.99
N VAL A 83 -7.62 1.12 6.62
CA VAL A 83 -8.42 1.62 7.74
C VAL A 83 -7.49 2.17 8.84
N ARG A 84 -6.45 1.43 9.19
CA ARG A 84 -5.49 1.88 10.19
C ARG A 84 -4.75 3.14 9.77
N LEU A 85 -4.34 3.21 8.51
CA LEU A 85 -3.64 4.38 7.98
C LEU A 85 -4.56 5.61 7.98
N ALA A 86 -5.80 5.42 7.52
CA ALA A 86 -6.77 6.49 7.45
C ALA A 86 -7.16 7.00 8.84
N ASP A 87 -7.34 6.11 9.80
CA ASP A 87 -7.67 6.48 11.17
C ASP A 87 -6.59 7.36 11.81
N ARG A 88 -5.35 7.18 11.39
CA ARG A 88 -4.21 7.95 11.90
C ARG A 88 -3.85 9.13 11.00
N LEU A 89 -4.60 9.37 9.94
CA LEU A 89 -4.33 10.43 8.96
C LEU A 89 -2.89 10.36 8.42
N ILE A 90 -2.45 9.15 8.07
CA ILE A 90 -1.10 8.96 7.56
C ILE A 90 -0.95 9.65 6.21
N MET A 91 0.07 10.48 6.10
CA MET A 91 0.39 11.28 4.92
C MET A 91 1.29 10.51 3.95
N PRO A 92 1.31 10.90 2.65
CA PRO A 92 2.20 10.25 1.71
C PRO A 92 3.67 10.26 2.15
N SER A 93 4.12 11.35 2.74
CA SER A 93 5.53 11.51 3.12
C SER A 93 6.02 10.52 4.17
N THR A 94 5.11 9.95 4.96
CA THR A 94 5.49 9.00 6.01
C THR A 94 5.04 7.57 5.75
N LEU A 95 4.39 7.34 4.61
CA LEU A 95 3.81 6.03 4.31
C LEU A 95 4.82 4.89 4.42
N GLU A 96 5.97 5.03 3.82
CA GLU A 96 6.97 3.98 3.82
C GLU A 96 7.40 3.57 5.22
N PHE A 97 7.69 4.56 6.06
CA PHE A 97 8.12 4.30 7.44
C PHE A 97 7.02 3.64 8.27
N VAL A 98 5.78 4.10 8.08
CA VAL A 98 4.65 3.56 8.82
C VAL A 98 4.38 2.11 8.42
N ILE A 99 4.47 1.80 7.12
CA ILE A 99 4.28 0.43 6.64
C ILE A 99 5.37 -0.48 7.23
N GLU A 100 6.62 -0.05 7.22
CA GLU A 100 7.71 -0.83 7.79
C GLU A 100 7.46 -1.12 9.26
N ASP A 101 7.04 -0.11 10.01
CA ASP A 101 6.74 -0.27 11.43
C ASP A 101 5.56 -1.21 11.65
N MET A 102 4.49 -1.05 10.88
CA MET A 102 3.30 -1.88 11.03
C MET A 102 3.56 -3.34 10.69
N LEU A 103 4.34 -3.60 9.66
CA LEU A 103 4.65 -4.97 9.28
C LEU A 103 5.54 -5.66 10.32
N GLY A 104 6.28 -4.87 11.10
CA GLY A 104 7.09 -5.41 12.19
C GLY A 104 6.38 -5.53 13.52
N GLU A 105 5.16 -4.97 13.64
CA GLU A 105 4.42 -5.02 14.90
C GLU A 105 3.90 -6.42 15.21
N LYS A 106 3.98 -6.77 16.49
CA LYS A 106 3.38 -7.99 16.99
C LYS A 106 1.87 -7.83 16.89
N GLY A 107 1.20 -8.72 16.25
CA GLY A 107 -0.25 -8.62 16.07
C GLY A 107 -0.68 -8.05 14.73
N PHE A 108 0.25 -7.51 13.96
CA PHE A 108 -0.04 -7.13 12.59
C PHE A 108 1.00 -7.77 11.69
N GLU A 109 0.71 -8.97 11.25
CA GLU A 109 1.60 -9.71 10.37
C GLU A 109 0.97 -9.87 9.00
N PRO A 110 1.79 -9.93 7.95
CA PRO A 110 1.26 -10.20 6.61
C PRO A 110 0.56 -11.56 6.60
N PRO A 111 -0.45 -11.74 5.78
CA PRO A 111 -1.10 -13.03 5.67
C PRO A 111 -0.10 -14.09 5.23
N GLU A 112 -0.30 -15.31 5.70
CA GLU A 112 0.55 -16.42 5.32
C GLU A 112 0.66 -16.56 3.80
N ILE A 113 -0.43 -16.33 3.08
CA ILE A 113 -0.41 -16.44 1.63
C ILE A 113 0.53 -15.41 1.00
N THR A 114 0.62 -14.22 1.58
CA THR A 114 1.54 -13.19 1.11
C THR A 114 2.98 -13.64 1.35
N LEU A 115 3.26 -14.18 2.52
CA LEU A 115 4.59 -14.70 2.84
C LEU A 115 4.95 -15.86 1.91
N ASN A 116 4.00 -16.70 1.58
CA ASN A 116 4.22 -17.81 0.66
C ASN A 116 4.56 -17.32 -0.74
N ILE A 117 3.89 -16.28 -1.21
CA ILE A 117 4.20 -15.71 -2.52
C ILE A 117 5.62 -15.16 -2.53
N ILE A 118 5.99 -14.41 -1.50
CA ILE A 118 7.32 -13.86 -1.37
C ILE A 118 8.36 -14.96 -1.28
N SER A 119 8.09 -15.97 -0.46
CA SER A 119 8.99 -17.11 -0.29
C SER A 119 9.19 -17.88 -1.58
N ASN A 120 8.14 -18.07 -2.35
CA ASN A 120 8.23 -18.76 -3.62
C ASN A 120 9.08 -18.00 -4.63
N HIS A 121 8.96 -16.68 -4.65
CA HIS A 121 9.83 -15.85 -5.49
C HIS A 121 11.29 -16.01 -5.10
N ILE A 122 11.58 -15.98 -3.83
CA ILE A 122 12.93 -16.12 -3.31
C ILE A 122 13.47 -17.51 -3.60
N SER A 123 12.67 -18.53 -3.39
CA SER A 123 13.06 -19.92 -3.63
C SER A 123 13.39 -20.16 -5.09
N ASP A 124 12.58 -19.63 -5.99
CA ASP A 124 12.84 -19.76 -7.41
C ASP A 124 14.14 -19.08 -7.81
N ALA A 125 14.40 -17.91 -7.26
CA ALA A 125 15.64 -17.19 -7.51
C ALA A 125 16.85 -17.99 -7.00
N LYS A 126 16.70 -18.60 -5.84
CA LYS A 126 17.78 -19.43 -5.28
C LYS A 126 18.01 -20.68 -6.10
N ASN A 127 16.93 -21.28 -6.57
CA ASN A 127 17.03 -22.49 -7.37
C ASN A 127 17.80 -22.27 -8.66
N LEU A 128 17.77 -21.08 -9.17
CA LEU A 128 18.54 -20.75 -10.35
C LEU A 128 20.03 -20.88 -10.10
N ASN A 129 20.44 -20.67 -8.87
CA ASN A 129 21.85 -20.60 -8.54
C ASN A 129 22.38 -21.82 -7.83
N THR A 130 21.55 -22.52 -7.10
CA THR A 130 22.03 -23.53 -6.21
C THR A 130 21.35 -24.84 -6.33
N LEU A 131 20.67 -25.10 -7.34
CA LEU A 131 20.01 -26.28 -7.46
C LEU A 131 20.75 -27.44 -7.15
N PRO A 132 20.09 -28.32 -6.78
CA PRO A 132 18.87 -28.52 -6.13
C PRO A 132 19.00 -28.59 -4.70
N VAL A 133 20.01 -28.20 -4.29
CA VAL A 133 20.37 -28.36 -3.06
C VAL A 133 19.58 -28.00 -2.04
N ASN A 134 19.66 -28.21 -1.03
CA ASN A 134 19.17 -27.61 0.09
C ASN A 134 17.88 -27.21 0.07
N ARG A 135 17.14 -27.86 -0.43
CA ARG A 135 15.86 -27.46 -0.38
C ARG A 135 15.11 -28.08 0.61
#